data_3d05a58aa636ab1d51033f7ff1295603
#
_entry.id   3d05a58aa636ab1d51033f7ff1295603
#
_cell.length_a   1.000
_cell.length_b   1.000
_cell.length_c   1.000
_cell.angle_alpha   90.00
_cell.angle_beta   90.00
_cell.angle_gamma   90.00
#
_symmetry.space_group_name_H-M   'P 1'
#
loop_
_entity.id
_entity.type
_entity.pdbx_description
1 polymer ?
#
loop_
_entity_poly.entity_id
_entity_poly.type
_entity_poly.pdbx_seq_one_letter_code
_entity_poly.pdbx_strand_id
1 'polypeptide(L)'
;MNNDFSKAMDFRHACKVFDENKKISEDEMKFILEAGRKSPSSFGMEPWKFLVIINEELKAKLRPSCWNQVQITSCSHLVVVLAAIEKFPEGRVIFAGDCTLTGEDSPTPEIAT
;
A
#
# COMPACT_ATOMS: atom_id res chain seq x y z
N MET A 1 -27.48 9.51 -8.86
CA MET A 1 -26.41 8.60 -9.28
C MET A 1 -25.06 8.87 -8.60
N ASN A 2 -24.69 10.04 -8.27
CA ASN A 2 -23.31 10.32 -7.79
C ASN A 2 -23.23 10.89 -6.38
N ASN A 3 -24.32 10.78 -5.61
CA ASN A 3 -24.37 11.37 -4.28
C ASN A 3 -23.38 10.70 -3.31
N ASP A 4 -23.18 9.39 -3.43
CA ASP A 4 -22.27 8.64 -2.56
C ASP A 4 -20.80 8.88 -2.91
N PHE A 5 -20.46 9.00 -4.19
CA PHE A 5 -19.12 9.37 -4.63
C PHE A 5 -18.78 10.81 -4.18
N SER A 6 -19.69 11.75 -4.40
CA SER A 6 -19.50 13.14 -3.98
C SER A 6 -19.32 13.25 -2.46
N LYS A 7 -20.15 12.56 -1.69
CA LYS A 7 -20.02 12.49 -0.22
C LYS A 7 -18.68 11.89 0.21
N ALA A 8 -18.22 10.85 -0.48
CA ALA A 8 -16.92 10.23 -0.18
C ALA A 8 -15.77 11.20 -0.46
N MET A 9 -15.85 11.96 -1.55
CA MET A 9 -14.85 12.98 -1.88
C MET A 9 -14.84 14.13 -0.85
N ASP A 10 -16.01 14.58 -0.41
CA ASP A 10 -16.13 15.62 0.62
C ASP A 10 -15.64 15.13 1.98
N PHE A 11 -15.90 13.86 2.31
CA PHE A 11 -15.47 13.24 3.57
C PHE A 11 -13.96 13.00 3.61
N ARG A 12 -13.35 12.65 2.48
CA ARG A 12 -11.93 12.30 2.40
C ARG A 12 -11.04 13.50 2.82
N HIS A 13 -10.12 13.26 3.71
CA HIS A 13 -9.12 14.24 4.13
C HIS A 13 -7.80 13.54 4.50
N ALA A 14 -6.72 14.29 4.61
CA ALA A 14 -5.45 13.78 5.11
C ALA A 14 -5.50 13.73 6.65
N CYS A 15 -5.84 12.57 7.19
CA CYS A 15 -5.86 12.36 8.63
C CYS A 15 -4.45 12.47 9.22
N LYS A 16 -4.29 13.25 10.28
CA LYS A 16 -2.99 13.50 10.93
C LYS A 16 -2.70 12.54 12.07
N VAL A 17 -3.72 12.07 12.75
CA VAL A 17 -3.61 11.11 13.85
C VAL A 17 -4.78 10.14 13.75
N PHE A 18 -4.48 8.85 13.73
CA PHE A 18 -5.49 7.80 13.74
C PHE A 18 -5.78 7.33 15.16
N ASP A 19 -6.96 6.78 15.38
CA ASP A 19 -7.31 6.12 16.63
C ASP A 19 -6.65 4.73 16.69
N GLU A 20 -5.64 4.57 17.52
CA GLU A 20 -4.85 3.34 17.64
C GLU A 20 -5.68 2.15 18.13
N ASN A 21 -6.83 2.40 18.76
CA ASN A 21 -7.73 1.36 19.24
C ASN A 21 -8.67 0.84 18.15
N LYS A 22 -8.75 1.53 17.01
CA LYS A 22 -9.56 1.13 15.86
C LYS A 22 -8.69 0.53 14.77
N LYS A 23 -8.97 -0.72 14.45
CA LYS A 23 -8.29 -1.43 13.36
C LYS A 23 -9.31 -1.77 12.28
N ILE A 24 -8.93 -1.63 11.02
CA ILE A 24 -9.75 -2.11 9.92
C ILE A 24 -9.67 -3.64 9.86
N SER A 25 -10.75 -4.27 9.42
CA SER A 25 -10.82 -5.72 9.28
C SER A 25 -9.98 -6.21 8.11
N GLU A 26 -9.64 -7.50 8.11
CA GLU A 26 -8.94 -8.13 6.98
C GLU A 26 -9.74 -8.01 5.67
N ASP A 27 -11.06 -8.13 5.72
CA ASP A 27 -11.91 -8.03 4.53
C ASP A 27 -11.93 -6.61 3.97
N GLU A 28 -11.99 -5.61 4.84
CA GLU A 28 -11.85 -4.20 4.42
C GLU A 28 -10.47 -3.92 3.82
N MET A 29 -9.41 -4.46 4.42
CA MET A 29 -8.06 -4.31 3.88
C MET A 29 -7.91 -5.00 2.52
N LYS A 30 -8.44 -6.21 2.37
CA LYS A 30 -8.48 -6.90 1.08
C LYS A 30 -9.24 -6.10 0.02
N PHE A 31 -10.37 -5.50 0.38
CA PHE A 31 -11.12 -4.63 -0.54
C PHE A 31 -10.29 -3.41 -1.00
N ILE A 32 -9.59 -2.76 -0.08
CA ILE A 32 -8.71 -1.61 -0.39
C ILE A 32 -7.57 -2.04 -1.32
N LEU A 33 -6.92 -3.15 -1.03
CA LEU A 33 -5.81 -3.68 -1.83
C LEU A 33 -6.28 -4.12 -3.22
N GLU A 34 -7.46 -4.70 -3.32
CA GLU A 34 -8.05 -5.09 -4.60
C GLU A 34 -8.38 -3.86 -5.47
N ALA A 35 -8.83 -2.77 -4.88
CA ALA A 35 -9.00 -1.50 -5.58
C ALA A 35 -7.66 -0.97 -6.12
N GLY A 36 -6.58 -1.08 -5.34
CA GLY A 36 -5.22 -0.75 -5.77
C GLY A 36 -4.75 -1.65 -6.92
N ARG A 37 -4.96 -2.97 -6.80
CA ARG A 37 -4.59 -3.95 -7.83
C ARG A 37 -5.30 -3.70 -9.16
N LYS A 38 -6.56 -3.31 -9.12
CA LYS A 38 -7.38 -3.02 -10.31
C LYS A 38 -7.15 -1.62 -10.89
N SER A 39 -6.33 -0.79 -10.25
CA SER A 39 -6.04 0.54 -10.75
C SER A 39 -5.30 0.48 -12.09
N PRO A 40 -5.58 1.40 -13.02
CA PRO A 40 -4.89 1.41 -14.30
C PRO A 40 -3.42 1.77 -14.14
N SER A 41 -2.57 1.22 -15.01
CA SER A 41 -1.16 1.58 -15.13
C SER A 41 -0.80 1.89 -16.57
N SER A 42 0.32 2.58 -16.78
CA SER A 42 0.82 2.87 -18.11
C SER A 42 1.09 1.56 -18.87
N PHE A 43 0.49 1.41 -20.03
CA PHE A 43 0.52 0.19 -20.86
C PHE A 43 0.06 -1.09 -20.13
N GLY A 44 -0.66 -0.98 -19.03
CA GLY A 44 -1.10 -2.14 -18.24
C GLY A 44 0.05 -2.92 -17.59
N MET A 45 1.22 -2.31 -17.39
CA MET A 45 2.42 -2.99 -16.89
C MET A 45 2.38 -3.31 -15.41
N GLU A 46 1.54 -2.63 -14.64
CA GLU A 46 1.39 -2.81 -13.19
C GLU A 46 2.74 -2.84 -12.44
N PRO A 47 3.61 -1.81 -12.58
CA PRO A 47 4.98 -1.83 -12.08
C PRO A 47 5.07 -1.50 -10.58
N TRP A 48 4.21 -2.08 -9.77
CA TRP A 48 4.15 -1.83 -8.34
C TRP A 48 3.98 -3.11 -7.54
N LYS A 49 4.40 -3.02 -6.28
CA LYS A 49 4.15 -4.00 -5.24
C LYS A 49 3.66 -3.28 -4.00
N PHE A 50 2.65 -3.83 -3.35
CA PHE A 50 2.10 -3.30 -2.11
C PHE A 50 2.61 -4.14 -0.93
N LEU A 51 3.28 -3.50 0.03
CA LEU A 51 3.63 -4.10 1.30
C LEU A 51 2.68 -3.59 2.37
N VAL A 52 2.03 -4.49 3.06
CA VAL A 52 1.12 -4.14 4.16
C VAL A 52 1.81 -4.46 5.48
N ILE A 53 2.03 -3.43 6.28
CA ILE A 53 2.77 -3.53 7.54
C ILE A 53 1.79 -3.31 8.68
N ILE A 54 1.65 -4.33 9.51
CA ILE A 54 0.83 -4.31 10.73
C ILE A 54 1.69 -4.38 12.01
N ASN A 55 2.94 -4.80 11.88
CA ASN A 55 3.86 -4.93 13.01
C ASN A 55 4.22 -3.55 13.57
N GLU A 56 3.92 -3.33 14.84
CA GLU A 56 4.11 -2.04 15.52
C GLU A 56 5.59 -1.64 15.64
N GLU A 57 6.48 -2.61 15.90
CA GLU A 57 7.91 -2.33 15.97
C GLU A 57 8.48 -1.89 14.62
N LEU A 58 8.02 -2.53 13.54
CA LEU A 58 8.45 -2.18 12.19
C LEU A 58 7.93 -0.80 11.80
N LYS A 59 6.67 -0.48 12.12
CA LYS A 59 6.12 0.87 11.93
C LYS A 59 6.93 1.93 12.69
N ALA A 60 7.31 1.63 13.94
CA ALA A 60 8.14 2.54 14.73
C ALA A 60 9.53 2.75 14.12
N LYS A 61 10.14 1.70 13.54
CA LYS A 61 11.44 1.80 12.85
C LYS A 61 11.35 2.61 11.55
N LEU A 62 10.21 2.54 10.86
CA LEU A 62 9.98 3.28 9.61
C LEU A 62 9.65 4.77 9.84
N ARG A 63 9.07 5.09 10.97
CA ARG A 63 8.61 6.45 11.28
C ARG A 63 9.67 7.54 11.08
N PRO A 64 10.94 7.40 11.53
CA PRO A 64 11.98 8.42 11.30
C PRO A 64 12.22 8.70 9.82
N SER A 65 12.15 7.66 8.97
CA SER A 65 12.31 7.79 7.51
C SER A 65 11.10 8.46 6.83
N CYS A 66 9.99 8.58 7.53
CA CYS A 66 8.74 9.21 7.09
C CYS A 66 8.50 10.55 7.79
N TRP A 67 9.54 11.36 7.94
CA TRP A 67 9.50 12.67 8.60
C TRP A 67 8.98 12.64 10.04
N ASN A 68 9.17 11.51 10.71
CA ASN A 68 8.69 11.27 12.07
C ASN A 68 7.18 11.51 12.27
N GLN A 69 6.38 11.28 11.23
CA GLN A 69 4.95 11.51 11.26
C GLN A 69 4.22 10.49 12.13
N VAL A 70 3.32 10.97 12.97
CA VAL A 70 2.53 10.15 13.88
C VAL A 70 1.62 9.16 13.15
N GLN A 71 1.19 9.49 11.94
CA GLN A 71 0.34 8.63 11.12
C GLN A 71 0.95 7.23 10.91
N ILE A 72 2.28 7.15 10.82
CA ILE A 72 2.99 5.89 10.57
C ILE A 72 2.77 4.88 11.70
N THR A 73 2.77 5.33 12.93
CA THR A 73 2.59 4.47 14.10
C THR A 73 1.15 4.35 14.56
N SER A 74 0.32 5.39 14.35
CA SER A 74 -1.08 5.38 14.79
C SER A 74 -2.05 4.67 13.83
N CYS A 75 -1.67 4.47 12.57
CA CYS A 75 -2.55 3.81 11.59
C CYS A 75 -2.76 2.32 11.88
N SER A 76 -3.91 1.80 11.44
CA SER A 76 -4.22 0.37 11.49
C SER A 76 -3.24 -0.45 10.66
N HIS A 77 -3.10 -0.11 9.41
CA HIS A 77 -2.21 -0.75 8.45
C HIS A 77 -1.40 0.34 7.74
N LEU A 78 -0.10 0.10 7.59
CA LEU A 78 0.76 0.95 6.78
C LEU A 78 0.98 0.26 5.43
N VAL A 79 0.60 0.92 4.35
CA VAL A 79 0.82 0.40 3.00
C VAL A 79 2.02 1.12 2.38
N VAL A 80 3.04 0.36 2.04
CA VAL A 80 4.20 0.87 1.30
C VAL A 80 4.07 0.43 -0.16
N VAL A 81 4.07 1.39 -1.06
CA VAL A 81 4.00 1.12 -2.50
C VAL A 81 5.42 1.13 -3.06
N LEU A 82 5.88 -0.03 -3.54
CA LEU A 82 7.17 -0.15 -4.21
C LEU A 82 6.97 -0.01 -5.71
N ALA A 83 7.79 0.84 -6.34
CA ALA A 83 7.82 0.98 -7.79
C ALA A 83 8.94 0.12 -8.39
N ALA A 84 8.63 -0.60 -9.47
CA ALA A 84 9.64 -1.31 -10.24
C ALA A 84 10.56 -0.31 -10.94
N ILE A 85 11.87 -0.47 -10.78
CA ILE A 85 12.87 0.40 -11.41
C ILE A 85 13.48 -0.24 -12.67
N GLU A 86 13.36 -1.56 -12.81
CA GLU A 86 13.89 -2.31 -13.93
C GLU A 86 13.05 -3.55 -14.23
N LYS A 87 12.91 -3.88 -15.51
CA LYS A 87 12.25 -5.09 -15.98
C LYS A 87 13.19 -5.87 -16.89
N PHE A 88 13.46 -7.11 -16.55
CA PHE A 88 14.32 -7.98 -17.34
C PHE A 88 13.56 -8.72 -18.44
N PRO A 89 14.26 -9.14 -19.52
CA PRO A 89 13.64 -9.89 -20.61
C PRO A 89 12.97 -11.20 -20.17
N GLU A 90 13.46 -11.81 -19.09
CA GLU A 90 12.88 -13.02 -18.51
C GLU A 90 11.62 -12.77 -17.69
N GLY A 91 11.08 -11.57 -17.73
CA GLY A 91 9.87 -11.21 -16.98
C GLY A 91 10.11 -10.92 -15.50
N ARG A 92 11.36 -10.92 -15.05
CA ARG A 92 11.69 -10.51 -13.68
C ARG A 92 11.61 -8.98 -13.53
N VAL A 93 11.13 -8.56 -12.40
CA VAL A 93 10.99 -7.13 -12.04
C VAL A 93 11.78 -6.88 -10.77
N ILE A 94 12.65 -5.87 -10.80
CA ILE A 94 13.36 -5.40 -9.60
C ILE A 94 12.61 -4.20 -9.04
N PHE A 95 12.28 -4.26 -7.78
CA PHE A 95 11.76 -3.12 -7.03
C PHE A 95 12.87 -2.44 -6.24
N ALA A 96 12.73 -1.14 -6.00
CA ALA A 96 13.61 -0.42 -5.11
C ALA A 96 13.55 -1.08 -3.71
N GLY A 97 14.67 -1.63 -3.24
CA GLY A 97 14.75 -2.34 -1.96
C GLY A 97 14.98 -3.86 -2.05
N ASP A 98 15.57 -4.33 -3.15
CA ASP A 98 16.05 -5.73 -3.34
C ASP A 98 14.96 -6.83 -3.42
N CYS A 99 13.78 -6.52 -3.88
CA CYS A 99 12.78 -7.54 -4.16
C CYS A 99 12.78 -7.90 -5.65
N THR A 100 13.12 -9.15 -5.98
CA THR A 100 13.04 -9.65 -7.36
C THR A 100 11.77 -10.49 -7.51
N LEU A 101 10.90 -10.11 -8.44
CA LEU A 101 9.71 -10.87 -8.80
C LEU A 101 9.87 -11.47 -10.20
N THR A 102 9.30 -12.64 -10.40
CA THR A 102 9.16 -13.23 -11.74
C THR A 102 7.92 -12.65 -12.43
N GLY A 103 7.90 -12.67 -13.75
CA GLY A 103 6.79 -12.11 -14.52
C GLY A 103 5.43 -12.81 -14.35
N GLU A 104 5.42 -13.95 -13.68
CA GLU A 104 4.22 -14.69 -13.31
C GLU A 104 3.63 -14.21 -11.99
N ASP A 105 4.41 -13.48 -11.21
CA ASP A 105 3.97 -12.89 -9.96
C ASP A 105 3.16 -11.64 -10.27
N SER A 106 1.85 -11.78 -10.35
CA SER A 106 0.96 -10.63 -10.26
C SER A 106 1.33 -9.82 -9.00
N PRO A 107 1.30 -8.48 -9.03
CA PRO A 107 1.58 -7.70 -7.84
C PRO A 107 0.54 -8.02 -6.76
N THR A 108 0.81 -9.06 -6.01
CA THR A 108 0.01 -9.43 -4.86
C THR A 108 0.48 -8.63 -3.65
N PRO A 109 -0.45 -8.09 -2.87
CA PRO A 109 -0.07 -7.42 -1.63
C PRO A 109 0.57 -8.43 -0.68
N GLU A 110 1.75 -8.10 -0.19
CA GLU A 110 2.42 -8.86 0.86
C GLU A 110 2.13 -8.24 2.23
N ILE A 111 1.75 -9.08 3.16
CA ILE A 111 1.60 -8.67 4.56
C ILE A 111 2.92 -8.96 5.26
N ALA A 112 3.61 -7.90 5.68
CA ALA A 112 4.76 -8.01 6.55
C ALA A 112 4.28 -7.99 8.01
N THR A 113 4.49 -9.07 8.70
CA THR A 113 4.16 -9.24 10.13
C THR A 113 5.35 -8.96 11.02
#